data_3c56157168c666c05eb209e2cd470f72
#
_entry.id   3c56157168c666c05eb209e2cd470f72
#
_cell.length_a   1.000
_cell.length_b   1.000
_cell.length_c   1.000
_cell.angle_alpha   90.00
_cell.angle_beta   90.00
_cell.angle_gamma   90.00
#
_symmetry.space_group_name_H-M   'P 1'
#
loop_
_entity.id
_entity.type
_entity.pdbx_description
1 polymer ?
#
loop_
_entity_poly.entity_id
_entity_poly.type
_entity_poly.pdbx_seq_one_letter_code
_entity_poly.pdbx_strand_id
1 'polypeptide(L)'
;MSFLMENWQNSELAAIRMGFGEGLVNIAKKNNLVVALSADLMESVGFGKFYEEIGKPRAIEVGVAEQNLVTVASGLAAMGNIPFAASYAAFSPGRNWEQIRTTVCLNNQPVKLVGSHAGLNVGSDGATHQMLEDIALMRSLPNMVVLAPGDANEAKLIAAAMAGDKRPNYVRLPREKTALFLNQSTFEIGKSYTLRRGKDVALFGTGVTTYQLLLAAEKLANEYDIQAEVIHFPTIKPLDEDAVLDAAQKCQAVITAEEGQIAGGFGSSVAEVLSENLPVKMKRIGVNDTFGESGKMSELWKKHGLDVDSIVCSVVNFLQ
;
A
#
# COMPACT_ATOMS: atom_id res chain seq x y z
N MET A 1 -0.33 -13.08 -20.16
CA MET A 1 -0.18 -11.63 -20.45
C MET A 1 0.79 -11.06 -19.43
N SER A 2 1.63 -10.11 -19.80
CA SER A 2 2.54 -9.44 -18.84
C SER A 2 1.72 -8.45 -18.00
N PHE A 3 1.95 -8.44 -16.68
CA PHE A 3 1.40 -7.42 -15.79
C PHE A 3 2.19 -6.10 -15.84
N LEU A 4 3.30 -6.06 -16.59
CA LEU A 4 4.14 -4.88 -16.77
C LEU A 4 3.79 -4.14 -18.06
N MET A 5 3.88 -2.82 -18.02
CA MET A 5 3.83 -1.96 -19.21
C MET A 5 5.06 -2.22 -20.10
N GLU A 6 4.93 -2.02 -21.43
CA GLU A 6 6.05 -2.27 -22.36
C GLU A 6 7.32 -1.46 -22.01
N ASN A 7 7.14 -0.22 -21.58
CA ASN A 7 8.25 0.70 -21.24
C ASN A 7 8.37 0.93 -19.71
N TRP A 8 8.08 -0.06 -18.89
CA TRP A 8 8.02 0.09 -17.44
C TRP A 8 9.31 0.64 -16.82
N GLN A 9 10.50 0.40 -17.41
CA GLN A 9 11.79 0.87 -16.93
C GLN A 9 11.96 2.40 -17.04
N ASN A 10 11.27 3.03 -18.00
CA ASN A 10 11.31 4.48 -18.28
C ASN A 10 9.90 5.08 -18.20
N SER A 11 9.15 4.69 -17.22
CA SER A 11 7.75 5.06 -17.06
C SER A 11 7.55 6.51 -16.67
N GLU A 12 6.41 7.06 -17.09
CA GLU A 12 5.92 8.34 -16.58
C GLU A 12 5.67 8.25 -15.06
N LEU A 13 5.75 9.40 -14.40
CA LEU A 13 5.49 9.51 -12.97
C LEU A 13 4.08 10.05 -12.72
N ALA A 14 3.32 9.36 -11.87
CA ALA A 14 2.00 9.79 -11.45
C ALA A 14 1.82 9.68 -9.93
N ALA A 15 0.99 10.54 -9.35
CA ALA A 15 0.66 10.45 -7.94
C ALA A 15 -0.42 9.37 -7.72
N ILE A 16 -0.10 8.36 -6.92
CA ILE A 16 -0.99 7.21 -6.65
C ILE A 16 -2.33 7.67 -6.07
N ARG A 17 -2.32 8.66 -5.15
CA ARG A 17 -3.55 9.22 -4.57
C ARG A 17 -4.47 9.85 -5.61
N MET A 18 -3.92 10.41 -6.69
CA MET A 18 -4.73 11.00 -7.77
C MET A 18 -5.40 9.91 -8.62
N GLY A 19 -4.68 8.80 -8.89
CA GLY A 19 -5.26 7.62 -9.54
C GLY A 19 -6.40 7.02 -8.71
N PHE A 20 -6.22 6.92 -7.38
CA PHE A 20 -7.27 6.48 -6.46
C PHE A 20 -8.49 7.40 -6.52
N GLY A 21 -8.29 8.72 -6.47
CA GLY A 21 -9.37 9.72 -6.56
C GLY A 21 -10.15 9.66 -7.88
N GLU A 22 -9.46 9.43 -9.02
CA GLU A 22 -10.13 9.18 -10.30
C GLU A 22 -11.00 7.92 -10.27
N GLY A 23 -10.48 6.83 -9.69
CA GLY A 23 -11.23 5.60 -9.46
C GLY A 23 -12.50 5.86 -8.65
N LEU A 24 -12.37 6.62 -7.57
CA LEU A 24 -13.48 6.98 -6.68
C LEU A 24 -14.55 7.79 -7.40
N VAL A 25 -14.18 8.79 -8.20
CA VAL A 25 -15.13 9.58 -9.02
C VAL A 25 -15.88 8.68 -10.01
N ASN A 26 -15.15 7.78 -10.70
CA ASN A 26 -15.74 6.87 -11.68
C ASN A 26 -16.80 5.94 -11.05
N ILE A 27 -16.57 5.50 -9.82
CA ILE A 27 -17.53 4.67 -9.08
C ILE A 27 -18.72 5.53 -8.62
N ALA A 28 -18.46 6.70 -8.07
CA ALA A 28 -19.50 7.58 -7.54
C ALA A 28 -20.49 8.07 -8.61
N LYS A 29 -20.05 8.21 -9.87
CA LYS A 29 -20.94 8.50 -11.01
C LYS A 29 -21.92 7.37 -11.31
N LYS A 30 -21.55 6.12 -10.95
CA LYS A 30 -22.37 4.91 -11.19
C LYS A 30 -23.13 4.45 -9.95
N ASN A 31 -22.73 4.89 -8.77
CA ASN A 31 -23.30 4.46 -7.49
C ASN A 31 -23.47 5.65 -6.54
N ASN A 32 -24.72 6.05 -6.30
CA ASN A 32 -25.06 7.18 -5.46
C ASN A 32 -24.84 6.93 -3.95
N LEU A 33 -24.59 5.70 -3.53
CA LEU A 33 -24.28 5.35 -2.14
C LEU A 33 -22.83 5.69 -1.76
N VAL A 34 -21.95 5.92 -2.74
CA VAL A 34 -20.55 6.29 -2.49
C VAL A 34 -20.48 7.72 -2.00
N VAL A 35 -19.89 7.91 -0.82
CA VAL A 35 -19.63 9.22 -0.20
C VAL A 35 -18.15 9.34 0.16
N ALA A 36 -17.61 10.53 0.05
CA ALA A 36 -16.23 10.84 0.41
C ALA A 36 -16.20 11.78 1.61
N LEU A 37 -15.38 11.44 2.61
CA LEU A 37 -15.20 12.25 3.81
C LEU A 37 -13.71 12.61 3.97
N SER A 38 -13.45 13.82 4.48
CA SER A 38 -12.11 14.25 4.81
C SER A 38 -12.08 15.08 6.10
N ALA A 39 -10.89 15.17 6.69
CA ALA A 39 -10.61 16.01 7.87
C ALA A 39 -9.88 17.29 7.43
N ASP A 40 -10.54 18.12 6.62
CA ASP A 40 -10.04 19.39 6.05
C ASP A 40 -8.85 19.20 5.07
N LEU A 41 -8.83 18.05 4.37
CA LEU A 41 -7.72 17.65 3.48
C LEU A 41 -8.21 17.15 2.11
N MET A 42 -9.45 17.42 1.71
CA MET A 42 -10.11 16.83 0.52
C MET A 42 -9.21 16.86 -0.73
N GLU A 43 -8.61 18.00 -1.02
CA GLU A 43 -7.74 18.13 -2.20
C GLU A 43 -6.42 17.40 -2.02
N SER A 44 -5.77 17.53 -0.86
CA SER A 44 -4.47 16.94 -0.57
C SER A 44 -4.48 15.42 -0.62
N VAL A 45 -5.56 14.78 -0.19
CA VAL A 45 -5.71 13.32 -0.21
C VAL A 45 -6.13 12.77 -1.57
N GLY A 46 -6.32 13.62 -2.58
CA GLY A 46 -6.71 13.25 -3.94
C GLY A 46 -8.22 13.20 -4.19
N PHE A 47 -9.03 13.73 -3.28
CA PHE A 47 -10.50 13.78 -3.41
C PHE A 47 -11.05 15.10 -4.00
N GLY A 48 -10.17 16.02 -4.43
CA GLY A 48 -10.58 17.30 -5.01
C GLY A 48 -11.54 17.14 -6.19
N LYS A 49 -11.23 16.26 -7.15
CA LYS A 49 -12.14 15.94 -8.27
C LYS A 49 -13.49 15.38 -7.81
N PHE A 50 -13.53 14.62 -6.73
CA PHE A 50 -14.80 14.14 -6.17
C PHE A 50 -15.63 15.31 -5.65
N TYR A 51 -15.00 16.26 -4.98
CA TYR A 51 -15.68 17.47 -4.52
C TYR A 51 -16.22 18.32 -5.68
N GLU A 52 -15.44 18.48 -6.75
CA GLU A 52 -15.82 19.27 -7.93
C GLU A 52 -16.93 18.62 -8.76
N GLU A 53 -16.84 17.32 -9.04
CA GLU A 53 -17.69 16.62 -10.00
C GLU A 53 -18.94 15.98 -9.37
N ILE A 54 -18.85 15.55 -8.10
CA ILE A 54 -19.94 14.91 -7.35
C ILE A 54 -20.58 15.88 -6.38
N GLY A 55 -19.76 16.66 -5.66
CA GLY A 55 -20.19 17.75 -4.80
C GLY A 55 -20.96 17.32 -3.54
N LYS A 56 -21.52 18.34 -2.86
CA LYS A 56 -22.42 18.13 -1.72
C LYS A 56 -23.77 17.53 -2.18
N PRO A 57 -24.41 16.66 -1.38
CA PRO A 57 -24.06 16.30 0.00
C PRO A 57 -23.12 15.11 0.13
N ARG A 58 -22.54 14.57 -0.95
CA ARG A 58 -21.71 13.35 -0.93
C ARG A 58 -20.24 13.61 -0.66
N ALA A 59 -19.75 14.85 -0.78
CA ALA A 59 -18.43 15.27 -0.35
C ALA A 59 -18.56 16.00 1.00
N ILE A 60 -18.03 15.40 2.07
CA ILE A 60 -18.24 15.81 3.46
C ILE A 60 -16.89 16.16 4.09
N GLU A 61 -16.79 17.39 4.62
CA GLU A 61 -15.68 17.80 5.46
C GLU A 61 -16.13 17.85 6.92
N VAL A 62 -15.36 17.20 7.80
CA VAL A 62 -15.66 17.14 9.23
C VAL A 62 -14.78 18.07 10.07
N GLY A 63 -13.92 18.86 9.42
CA GLY A 63 -12.87 19.64 10.07
C GLY A 63 -11.67 18.76 10.50
N VAL A 64 -10.67 19.36 11.15
CA VAL A 64 -9.49 18.64 11.63
C VAL A 64 -9.86 17.79 12.85
N ALA A 65 -10.61 16.71 12.62
CA ALA A 65 -11.20 15.86 13.66
C ALA A 65 -11.26 14.39 13.19
N GLU A 66 -10.10 13.71 13.15
CA GLU A 66 -9.97 12.37 12.57
C GLU A 66 -10.74 11.29 13.34
N GLN A 67 -10.93 11.47 14.65
CA GLN A 67 -11.79 10.57 15.43
C GLN A 67 -13.26 10.71 14.97
N ASN A 68 -13.73 11.94 14.79
CA ASN A 68 -15.06 12.21 14.27
C ASN A 68 -15.21 11.73 12.81
N LEU A 69 -14.17 11.87 11.96
CA LEU A 69 -14.15 11.38 10.60
C LEU A 69 -14.56 9.91 10.52
N VAL A 70 -13.94 9.06 11.34
CA VAL A 70 -14.19 7.61 11.34
C VAL A 70 -15.56 7.26 11.91
N THR A 71 -15.99 7.93 12.98
CA THR A 71 -17.30 7.66 13.59
C THR A 71 -18.46 8.11 12.72
N VAL A 72 -18.32 9.25 12.02
CA VAL A 72 -19.30 9.69 11.00
C VAL A 72 -19.34 8.70 9.83
N ALA A 73 -18.18 8.27 9.32
CA ALA A 73 -18.12 7.27 8.26
C ALA A 73 -18.78 5.94 8.69
N SER A 74 -18.54 5.48 9.93
CA SER A 74 -19.19 4.29 10.47
C SER A 74 -20.71 4.42 10.54
N GLY A 75 -21.22 5.58 10.97
CA GLY A 75 -22.66 5.87 10.97
C GLY A 75 -23.26 5.87 9.56
N LEU A 76 -22.58 6.46 8.58
CA LEU A 76 -23.01 6.45 7.17
C LEU A 76 -23.01 5.03 6.59
N ALA A 77 -22.02 4.20 6.95
CA ALA A 77 -21.97 2.79 6.54
C ALA A 77 -23.17 2.01 7.13
N ALA A 78 -23.49 2.21 8.40
CA ALA A 78 -24.65 1.60 9.04
C ALA A 78 -25.99 2.01 8.39
N MET A 79 -26.04 3.19 7.77
CA MET A 79 -27.20 3.67 7.00
C MET A 79 -27.19 3.20 5.53
N GLY A 80 -26.26 2.30 5.14
CA GLY A 80 -26.18 1.71 3.81
C GLY A 80 -25.33 2.48 2.79
N ASN A 81 -24.65 3.54 3.18
CA ASN A 81 -23.71 4.23 2.31
C ASN A 81 -22.38 3.47 2.20
N ILE A 82 -21.56 3.84 1.22
CA ILE A 82 -20.20 3.34 1.02
C ILE A 82 -19.22 4.51 1.28
N PRO A 83 -18.85 4.76 2.55
CA PRO A 83 -18.03 5.90 2.91
C PRO A 83 -16.54 5.63 2.67
N PHE A 84 -15.88 6.54 1.96
CA PHE A 84 -14.44 6.65 1.83
C PHE A 84 -13.96 7.79 2.74
N ALA A 85 -13.28 7.45 3.83
CA ALA A 85 -12.81 8.39 4.85
C ALA A 85 -11.29 8.56 4.73
N ALA A 86 -10.84 9.75 4.35
CA ALA A 86 -9.45 10.05 4.02
C ALA A 86 -8.84 11.11 4.93
N SER A 87 -7.62 10.86 5.37
CA SER A 87 -6.71 11.83 5.99
C SER A 87 -5.26 11.40 5.73
N TYR A 88 -4.30 12.16 6.25
CA TYR A 88 -2.92 11.69 6.26
C TYR A 88 -2.78 10.47 7.18
N ALA A 89 -1.97 9.50 6.77
CA ALA A 89 -1.82 8.24 7.51
C ALA A 89 -1.32 8.45 8.94
N ALA A 90 -0.49 9.46 9.20
CA ALA A 90 -0.06 9.85 10.53
C ALA A 90 -1.24 10.20 11.47
N PHE A 91 -2.37 10.65 10.91
CA PHE A 91 -3.55 11.06 11.67
C PHE A 91 -4.71 10.05 11.55
N SER A 92 -4.80 9.33 10.44
CA SER A 92 -5.75 8.22 10.23
C SER A 92 -5.02 7.08 9.51
N PRO A 93 -4.54 6.03 10.21
CA PRO A 93 -5.04 5.52 11.51
C PRO A 93 -4.33 6.03 12.77
N GLY A 94 -3.29 6.87 12.68
CA GLY A 94 -2.45 7.16 13.85
C GLY A 94 -3.21 7.74 15.06
N ARG A 95 -4.11 8.68 14.86
CA ARG A 95 -4.86 9.37 15.93
C ARG A 95 -6.18 8.69 16.30
N ASN A 96 -6.80 7.99 15.36
CA ASN A 96 -8.16 7.45 15.48
C ASN A 96 -8.23 5.92 15.47
N TRP A 97 -7.13 5.23 15.74
CA TRP A 97 -7.07 3.76 15.69
C TRP A 97 -8.09 3.09 16.62
N GLU A 98 -8.35 3.68 17.81
CA GLU A 98 -9.35 3.16 18.73
C GLU A 98 -10.75 3.20 18.10
N GLN A 99 -11.13 4.32 17.48
CA GLN A 99 -12.44 4.45 16.79
C GLN A 99 -12.54 3.48 15.59
N ILE A 100 -11.46 3.28 14.86
CA ILE A 100 -11.42 2.27 13.79
C ILE A 100 -11.67 0.88 14.39
N ARG A 101 -10.99 0.54 15.50
CA ARG A 101 -11.15 -0.74 16.14
C ARG A 101 -12.59 -0.98 16.64
N THR A 102 -13.18 -0.03 17.34
CA THR A 102 -14.45 -0.21 18.04
C THR A 102 -15.67 0.08 17.17
N THR A 103 -15.65 1.15 16.37
CA THR A 103 -16.83 1.53 15.58
C THR A 103 -16.86 0.86 14.20
N VAL A 104 -15.69 0.56 13.62
CA VAL A 104 -15.59 -0.01 12.27
C VAL A 104 -15.36 -1.52 12.32
N CYS A 105 -14.22 -1.97 12.85
CA CYS A 105 -13.83 -3.39 12.77
C CYS A 105 -14.68 -4.29 13.65
N LEU A 106 -14.94 -3.92 14.91
CA LEU A 106 -15.75 -4.71 15.82
C LEU A 106 -17.20 -4.89 15.32
N ASN A 107 -17.75 -3.85 14.69
CA ASN A 107 -19.08 -3.87 14.11
C ASN A 107 -19.09 -4.34 12.64
N ASN A 108 -17.93 -4.71 12.08
CA ASN A 108 -17.75 -5.10 10.67
C ASN A 108 -18.39 -4.13 9.68
N GLN A 109 -18.27 -2.82 9.93
CA GLN A 109 -18.82 -1.77 9.06
C GLN A 109 -17.95 -1.61 7.80
N PRO A 110 -18.53 -1.56 6.58
CA PRO A 110 -17.79 -1.50 5.33
C PRO A 110 -17.20 -0.10 5.02
N VAL A 111 -16.57 0.53 6.00
CA VAL A 111 -15.89 1.80 5.85
C VAL A 111 -14.59 1.61 5.06
N LYS A 112 -14.31 2.52 4.12
CA LYS A 112 -13.12 2.55 3.28
C LYS A 112 -12.18 3.63 3.79
N LEU A 113 -11.19 3.23 4.58
CA LEU A 113 -10.21 4.12 5.17
C LEU A 113 -9.07 4.37 4.17
N VAL A 114 -8.71 5.63 3.97
CA VAL A 114 -7.66 6.05 3.05
C VAL A 114 -6.60 6.82 3.82
N GLY A 115 -5.47 6.13 4.11
CA GLY A 115 -4.29 6.72 4.71
C GLY A 115 -3.38 7.30 3.62
N SER A 116 -3.57 8.58 3.30
CA SER A 116 -2.72 9.27 2.34
C SER A 116 -1.44 9.79 3.00
N HIS A 117 -0.45 10.16 2.20
CA HIS A 117 0.83 10.66 2.71
C HIS A 117 1.48 9.68 3.71
N ALA A 118 1.55 8.40 3.35
CA ALA A 118 2.20 7.38 4.17
C ALA A 118 3.66 7.17 3.76
N GLY A 119 4.48 6.72 4.72
CA GLY A 119 5.87 6.32 4.48
C GLY A 119 6.87 7.47 4.43
N LEU A 120 8.12 7.13 4.13
CA LEU A 120 9.23 8.07 3.91
C LEU A 120 8.98 8.99 2.71
N ASN A 121 8.11 8.55 1.79
CA ASN A 121 7.69 9.28 0.59
C ASN A 121 7.07 10.65 0.90
N VAL A 122 6.65 10.91 2.11
CA VAL A 122 6.20 12.23 2.59
C VAL A 122 7.32 13.29 2.47
N GLY A 123 8.56 12.88 2.65
CA GLY A 123 9.72 13.71 2.37
C GLY A 123 9.95 14.81 3.40
N SER A 124 9.89 16.07 2.97
CA SER A 124 10.30 17.25 3.74
C SER A 124 9.53 17.49 5.03
N ASP A 125 8.28 17.01 5.13
CA ASP A 125 7.45 17.21 6.34
C ASP A 125 8.00 16.42 7.55
N GLY A 126 8.83 15.41 7.30
CA GLY A 126 9.61 14.71 8.31
C GLY A 126 8.81 13.74 9.18
N ALA A 127 9.42 13.32 10.28
CA ALA A 127 8.96 12.24 11.15
C ALA A 127 7.52 12.40 11.67
N THR A 128 7.04 13.63 11.85
CA THR A 128 5.67 13.88 12.37
C THR A 128 4.57 13.53 11.37
N HIS A 129 4.91 13.41 10.08
CA HIS A 129 3.98 13.12 9.00
C HIS A 129 4.31 11.80 8.27
N GLN A 130 5.53 11.31 8.40
CA GLN A 130 5.98 10.04 7.82
C GLN A 130 5.45 8.86 8.63
N MET A 131 4.24 8.42 8.32
CA MET A 131 3.64 7.25 8.98
C MET A 131 4.30 5.96 8.47
N LEU A 132 4.98 5.24 9.36
CA LEU A 132 5.71 4.02 9.06
C LEU A 132 5.09 2.78 9.72
N GLU A 133 4.12 2.94 10.60
CA GLU A 133 3.50 1.93 11.44
C GLU A 133 2.07 1.56 11.02
N ASP A 134 1.51 2.24 10.01
CA ASP A 134 0.12 2.10 9.58
C ASP A 134 -0.25 0.66 9.18
N ILE A 135 0.62 -0.03 8.44
CA ILE A 135 0.40 -1.42 8.05
C ILE A 135 0.30 -2.32 9.28
N ALA A 136 1.23 -2.18 10.23
CA ALA A 136 1.25 -2.95 11.47
C ALA A 136 -0.03 -2.74 12.29
N LEU A 137 -0.44 -1.47 12.45
CA LEU A 137 -1.67 -1.10 13.18
C LEU A 137 -2.91 -1.69 12.52
N MET A 138 -3.01 -1.58 11.19
CA MET A 138 -4.22 -1.96 10.48
C MET A 138 -4.33 -3.47 10.26
N ARG A 139 -3.20 -4.17 10.01
CA ARG A 139 -3.23 -5.62 9.85
C ARG A 139 -3.53 -6.37 11.15
N SER A 140 -3.27 -5.78 12.32
CA SER A 140 -3.59 -6.38 13.62
C SER A 140 -5.10 -6.43 13.91
N LEU A 141 -5.91 -5.61 13.24
CA LEU A 141 -7.35 -5.54 13.48
C LEU A 141 -8.10 -6.69 12.79
N PRO A 142 -8.98 -7.45 13.51
CA PRO A 142 -9.89 -8.39 12.88
C PRO A 142 -10.76 -7.71 11.81
N ASN A 143 -11.18 -8.45 10.79
CA ASN A 143 -12.02 -8.02 9.66
C ASN A 143 -11.39 -7.02 8.69
N MET A 144 -10.34 -6.29 9.09
CA MET A 144 -9.71 -5.27 8.26
C MET A 144 -8.98 -5.88 7.05
N VAL A 145 -9.27 -5.36 5.86
CA VAL A 145 -8.50 -5.59 4.64
C VAL A 145 -7.46 -4.48 4.52
N VAL A 146 -6.20 -4.83 4.20
CA VAL A 146 -5.08 -3.86 4.11
C VAL A 146 -4.46 -3.91 2.72
N LEU A 147 -4.41 -2.75 2.07
CA LEU A 147 -4.05 -2.59 0.67
C LEU A 147 -2.94 -1.54 0.50
N ALA A 148 -2.01 -1.80 -0.43
CA ALA A 148 -0.95 -0.87 -0.81
C ALA A 148 -0.66 -0.97 -2.32
N PRO A 149 -1.26 -0.10 -3.15
CA PRO A 149 -1.06 -0.12 -4.61
C PRO A 149 0.38 0.18 -5.00
N GLY A 150 0.86 -0.49 -6.06
CA GLY A 150 2.19 -0.25 -6.63
C GLY A 150 2.26 1.03 -7.43
N ASP A 151 1.19 1.39 -8.15
CA ASP A 151 1.12 2.61 -8.95
C ASP A 151 -0.29 3.22 -9.03
N ALA A 152 -0.42 4.34 -9.77
CA ALA A 152 -1.68 5.07 -9.88
C ALA A 152 -2.76 4.32 -10.70
N ASN A 153 -2.37 3.44 -11.63
CA ASN A 153 -3.30 2.63 -12.40
C ASN A 153 -3.94 1.57 -11.51
N GLU A 154 -3.13 0.87 -10.72
CA GLU A 154 -3.62 -0.11 -9.76
C GLU A 154 -4.49 0.54 -8.67
N ALA A 155 -4.10 1.72 -8.18
CA ALA A 155 -4.89 2.46 -7.19
C ALA A 155 -6.32 2.77 -7.67
N LYS A 156 -6.48 3.07 -8.97
CA LYS A 156 -7.79 3.27 -9.60
C LYS A 156 -8.65 2.01 -9.53
N LEU A 157 -8.07 0.84 -9.77
CA LEU A 157 -8.75 -0.45 -9.70
C LEU A 157 -9.07 -0.84 -8.25
N ILE A 158 -8.14 -0.57 -7.33
CA ILE A 158 -8.33 -0.80 -5.89
C ILE A 158 -9.51 0.00 -5.34
N ALA A 159 -9.69 1.26 -5.75
CA ALA A 159 -10.85 2.04 -5.34
C ALA A 159 -12.16 1.34 -5.71
N ALA A 160 -12.24 0.75 -6.91
CA ALA A 160 -13.41 -0.01 -7.36
C ALA A 160 -13.62 -1.30 -6.56
N ALA A 161 -12.55 -2.04 -6.31
CA ALA A 161 -12.60 -3.27 -5.51
C ALA A 161 -13.04 -2.99 -4.07
N MET A 162 -12.50 -1.93 -3.44
CA MET A 162 -12.92 -1.50 -2.11
C MET A 162 -14.40 -1.17 -2.04
N ALA A 163 -14.94 -0.46 -3.03
CA ALA A 163 -16.36 -0.11 -3.06
C ALA A 163 -17.27 -1.34 -3.10
N GLY A 164 -16.84 -2.43 -3.72
CA GLY A 164 -17.56 -3.70 -3.80
C GLY A 164 -17.41 -4.60 -2.57
N ASP A 165 -16.36 -4.42 -1.78
CA ASP A 165 -16.08 -5.25 -0.60
C ASP A 165 -17.00 -4.86 0.58
N LYS A 166 -17.54 -5.86 1.27
CA LYS A 166 -18.42 -5.68 2.43
C LYS A 166 -17.68 -5.58 3.76
N ARG A 167 -16.37 -5.79 3.76
CA ARG A 167 -15.50 -5.67 4.94
C ARG A 167 -14.98 -4.23 5.09
N PRO A 168 -14.50 -3.84 6.28
CA PRO A 168 -13.68 -2.65 6.43
C PRO A 168 -12.39 -2.78 5.61
N ASN A 169 -11.99 -1.70 4.93
CA ASN A 169 -10.75 -1.67 4.16
C ASN A 169 -9.89 -0.48 4.58
N TYR A 170 -8.59 -0.67 4.52
CA TYR A 170 -7.59 0.38 4.61
C TYR A 170 -6.70 0.34 3.37
N VAL A 171 -6.48 1.48 2.72
CA VAL A 171 -5.52 1.63 1.64
C VAL A 171 -4.48 2.68 2.01
N ARG A 172 -3.21 2.33 1.78
CA ARG A 172 -2.05 3.16 1.99
C ARG A 172 -1.62 3.85 0.71
N LEU A 173 -1.57 5.18 0.70
CA LEU A 173 -1.21 5.96 -0.48
C LEU A 173 -0.02 6.89 -0.18
N PRO A 174 1.04 6.87 -1.02
CA PRO A 174 2.18 7.76 -0.88
C PRO A 174 1.86 9.19 -1.36
N ARG A 175 2.73 10.16 -1.03
CA ARG A 175 2.62 11.56 -1.41
C ARG A 175 3.19 11.88 -2.79
N GLU A 176 4.47 11.52 -2.99
CA GLU A 176 5.20 11.89 -4.20
C GLU A 176 4.73 11.08 -5.42
N LYS A 177 5.03 11.58 -6.59
CA LYS A 177 4.80 10.84 -7.83
C LYS A 177 5.74 9.63 -7.92
N THR A 178 5.22 8.51 -8.37
CA THR A 178 5.96 7.26 -8.57
C THR A 178 5.75 6.73 -9.98
N ALA A 179 6.59 5.79 -10.41
CA ALA A 179 6.53 5.21 -11.75
C ALA A 179 5.19 4.51 -12.01
N LEU A 180 4.69 4.66 -13.23
CA LEU A 180 3.59 3.85 -13.77
C LEU A 180 4.20 2.61 -14.43
N PHE A 181 4.05 1.45 -13.83
CA PHE A 181 4.69 0.22 -14.34
C PHE A 181 3.74 -0.96 -14.51
N LEU A 182 2.54 -0.89 -13.92
CA LEU A 182 1.56 -1.97 -13.97
C LEU A 182 0.56 -1.80 -15.12
N ASN A 183 0.36 -2.89 -15.87
CA ASN A 183 -0.61 -3.01 -16.95
C ASN A 183 -1.71 -4.00 -16.57
N GLN A 184 -2.56 -3.60 -15.62
CA GLN A 184 -3.67 -4.41 -15.13
C GLN A 184 -4.99 -3.84 -15.63
N SER A 185 -5.92 -4.72 -16.00
CA SER A 185 -7.32 -4.35 -16.32
C SER A 185 -8.29 -4.65 -15.19
N THR A 186 -7.90 -5.52 -14.26
CA THR A 186 -8.72 -5.97 -13.12
C THR A 186 -7.85 -6.08 -11.87
N PHE A 187 -8.48 -5.97 -10.72
CA PHE A 187 -7.86 -6.16 -9.41
C PHE A 187 -8.74 -7.06 -8.54
N GLU A 188 -8.12 -8.00 -7.84
CA GLU A 188 -8.78 -8.90 -6.91
C GLU A 188 -8.09 -8.84 -5.54
N ILE A 189 -8.88 -8.56 -4.49
CA ILE A 189 -8.40 -8.51 -3.12
C ILE A 189 -7.91 -9.91 -2.70
N GLY A 190 -6.71 -9.99 -2.15
CA GLY A 190 -6.08 -11.24 -1.70
C GLY A 190 -5.22 -11.92 -2.77
N LYS A 191 -5.07 -11.32 -3.95
CA LYS A 191 -4.18 -11.84 -4.99
C LYS A 191 -2.90 -11.00 -5.12
N SER A 192 -1.83 -11.70 -5.44
CA SER A 192 -0.51 -11.16 -5.78
C SER A 192 -0.22 -11.32 -7.28
N TYR A 193 0.81 -10.65 -7.77
CA TYR A 193 1.15 -10.64 -9.19
C TYR A 193 2.64 -10.93 -9.40
N THR A 194 2.97 -12.04 -10.07
CA THR A 194 4.35 -12.32 -10.49
C THR A 194 4.72 -11.40 -11.66
N LEU A 195 5.59 -10.45 -11.41
CA LEU A 195 6.03 -9.45 -12.38
C LEU A 195 7.28 -9.89 -13.15
N ARG A 196 8.17 -10.63 -12.50
CA ARG A 196 9.37 -11.22 -13.10
C ARG A 196 9.56 -12.63 -12.57
N ARG A 197 9.85 -13.58 -13.46
CA ARG A 197 10.16 -14.95 -13.06
C ARG A 197 11.65 -15.09 -12.77
N GLY A 198 11.98 -15.88 -11.75
CA GLY A 198 13.34 -16.18 -11.33
C GLY A 198 13.41 -17.50 -10.58
N LYS A 199 14.60 -17.87 -10.11
CA LYS A 199 14.82 -19.17 -9.42
C LYS A 199 15.79 -19.08 -8.24
N ASP A 200 16.60 -18.01 -8.15
CA ASP A 200 17.70 -17.94 -7.17
C ASP A 200 17.26 -17.28 -5.85
N VAL A 201 16.34 -16.30 -5.93
CA VAL A 201 15.78 -15.59 -4.79
C VAL A 201 14.39 -15.06 -5.13
N ALA A 202 13.46 -15.10 -4.18
CA ALA A 202 12.16 -14.46 -4.30
C ALA A 202 12.18 -13.08 -3.64
N LEU A 203 11.86 -12.03 -4.41
CA LEU A 203 11.74 -10.65 -3.96
C LEU A 203 10.26 -10.27 -3.89
N PHE A 204 9.75 -10.08 -2.69
CA PHE A 204 8.36 -9.71 -2.45
C PHE A 204 8.25 -8.23 -2.12
N GLY A 205 7.49 -7.49 -2.92
CA GLY A 205 7.25 -6.06 -2.74
C GLY A 205 5.80 -5.74 -2.48
N THR A 206 5.56 -4.68 -1.71
CA THR A 206 4.25 -4.08 -1.55
C THR A 206 4.32 -2.58 -1.81
N GLY A 207 3.25 -2.01 -2.39
CA GLY A 207 3.24 -0.60 -2.72
C GLY A 207 4.39 -0.21 -3.65
N VAL A 208 4.89 1.00 -3.46
CA VAL A 208 5.91 1.64 -4.32
C VAL A 208 7.28 0.94 -4.32
N THR A 209 7.59 0.15 -3.28
CA THR A 209 8.87 -0.57 -3.22
C THR A 209 8.99 -1.67 -4.25
N THR A 210 7.88 -2.16 -4.79
CA THR A 210 7.87 -3.18 -5.84
C THR A 210 8.63 -2.72 -7.10
N TYR A 211 8.50 -1.45 -7.47
CA TYR A 211 9.24 -0.91 -8.60
C TYR A 211 10.76 -0.93 -8.38
N GLN A 212 11.22 -0.63 -7.15
CA GLN A 212 12.63 -0.70 -6.80
C GLN A 212 13.15 -2.15 -6.87
N LEU A 213 12.35 -3.12 -6.46
CA LEU A 213 12.69 -4.55 -6.58
C LEU A 213 12.80 -5.00 -8.03
N LEU A 214 11.94 -4.51 -8.93
CA LEU A 214 12.04 -4.80 -10.36
C LEU A 214 13.34 -4.29 -10.96
N LEU A 215 13.69 -3.04 -10.69
CA LEU A 215 14.96 -2.44 -11.15
C LEU A 215 16.17 -3.17 -10.55
N ALA A 216 16.10 -3.53 -9.26
CA ALA A 216 17.15 -4.31 -8.60
C ALA A 216 17.29 -5.71 -9.21
N ALA A 217 16.20 -6.37 -9.58
CA ALA A 217 16.22 -7.69 -10.22
C ALA A 217 16.89 -7.67 -11.61
N GLU A 218 16.65 -6.60 -12.40
CA GLU A 218 17.36 -6.41 -13.67
C GLU A 218 18.87 -6.21 -13.45
N LYS A 219 19.26 -5.41 -12.47
CA LYS A 219 20.66 -5.18 -12.13
C LYS A 219 21.34 -6.46 -11.60
N LEU A 220 20.66 -7.23 -10.76
CA LEU A 220 21.13 -8.51 -10.26
C LEU A 220 21.38 -9.50 -11.40
N ALA A 221 20.51 -9.59 -12.38
CA ALA A 221 20.68 -10.46 -13.54
C ALA A 221 21.86 -10.04 -14.42
N ASN A 222 22.01 -8.74 -14.67
CA ASN A 222 23.03 -8.22 -15.59
C ASN A 222 24.45 -8.20 -14.99
N GLU A 223 24.58 -7.92 -13.69
CA GLU A 223 25.87 -7.70 -13.05
C GLU A 223 26.35 -8.89 -12.19
N TYR A 224 25.43 -9.72 -11.71
CA TYR A 224 25.73 -10.80 -10.74
C TYR A 224 25.25 -12.18 -11.17
N ASP A 225 24.61 -12.33 -12.33
CA ASP A 225 24.00 -13.59 -12.83
C ASP A 225 22.96 -14.19 -11.85
N ILE A 226 22.29 -13.34 -11.04
CA ILE A 226 21.26 -13.74 -10.09
C ILE A 226 19.88 -13.53 -10.72
N GLN A 227 19.13 -14.63 -10.90
CA GLN A 227 17.77 -14.62 -11.47
C GLN A 227 16.72 -14.51 -10.37
N ALA A 228 16.43 -13.28 -9.96
CA ALA A 228 15.41 -13.00 -8.95
C ALA A 228 13.99 -13.11 -9.50
N GLU A 229 13.10 -13.76 -8.75
CA GLU A 229 11.66 -13.67 -8.97
C GLU A 229 11.09 -12.46 -8.25
N VAL A 230 10.28 -11.64 -8.92
CA VAL A 230 9.65 -10.46 -8.30
C VAL A 230 8.16 -10.64 -8.27
N ILE A 231 7.59 -10.60 -7.07
CA ILE A 231 6.13 -10.70 -6.83
C ILE A 231 5.64 -9.45 -6.12
N HIS A 232 4.60 -8.84 -6.67
CA HIS A 232 3.91 -7.70 -6.10
C HIS A 232 2.73 -8.16 -5.25
N PHE A 233 2.67 -7.68 -4.00
CA PHE A 233 1.59 -7.94 -3.05
C PHE A 233 0.83 -6.65 -2.74
N PRO A 234 -0.14 -6.25 -3.55
CA PRO A 234 -0.95 -5.07 -3.28
C PRO A 234 -1.98 -5.29 -2.17
N THR A 235 -2.27 -6.55 -1.83
CA THR A 235 -3.05 -6.94 -0.66
C THR A 235 -2.12 -7.52 0.40
N ILE A 236 -2.05 -6.85 1.55
CA ILE A 236 -1.24 -7.28 2.70
C ILE A 236 -2.06 -8.17 3.63
N LYS A 237 -3.37 -7.90 3.70
CA LYS A 237 -4.33 -8.70 4.44
C LYS A 237 -5.68 -8.72 3.72
N PRO A 238 -6.21 -9.90 3.33
CA PRO A 238 -5.58 -11.22 3.46
C PRO A 238 -4.33 -11.32 2.57
N LEU A 239 -3.30 -12.00 3.05
CA LEU A 239 -2.11 -12.28 2.24
C LEU A 239 -2.39 -13.40 1.25
N ASP A 240 -1.77 -13.37 0.07
CA ASP A 240 -1.75 -14.48 -0.89
C ASP A 240 -0.70 -15.51 -0.43
N GLU A 241 -1.10 -16.36 0.51
CA GLU A 241 -0.20 -17.33 1.17
C GLU A 241 0.32 -18.38 0.19
N ASP A 242 -0.52 -18.81 -0.77
CA ASP A 242 -0.12 -19.77 -1.80
C ASP A 242 1.05 -19.21 -2.63
N ALA A 243 0.96 -17.94 -3.05
CA ALA A 243 2.04 -17.31 -3.80
C ALA A 243 3.34 -17.16 -2.97
N VAL A 244 3.22 -16.90 -1.67
CA VAL A 244 4.38 -16.87 -0.76
C VAL A 244 5.06 -18.24 -0.69
N LEU A 245 4.28 -19.30 -0.47
CA LEU A 245 4.79 -20.66 -0.31
C LEU A 245 5.37 -21.21 -1.61
N ASP A 246 4.69 -21.01 -2.75
CA ASP A 246 5.16 -21.47 -4.07
C ASP A 246 6.52 -20.86 -4.44
N ALA A 247 6.66 -19.55 -4.26
CA ALA A 247 7.90 -18.86 -4.56
C ALA A 247 9.02 -19.23 -3.57
N ALA A 248 8.70 -19.36 -2.28
CA ALA A 248 9.65 -19.78 -1.26
C ALA A 248 10.14 -21.22 -1.47
N GLN A 249 9.25 -22.13 -1.87
CA GLN A 249 9.62 -23.49 -2.20
C GLN A 249 10.57 -23.57 -3.41
N LYS A 250 10.34 -22.73 -4.41
CA LYS A 250 11.16 -22.68 -5.63
C LYS A 250 12.53 -22.05 -5.39
N CYS A 251 12.57 -20.89 -4.72
CA CYS A 251 13.78 -20.08 -4.59
C CYS A 251 14.60 -20.38 -3.33
N GLN A 252 14.00 -21.00 -2.28
CA GLN A 252 14.63 -21.32 -0.99
C GLN A 252 15.22 -20.11 -0.23
N ALA A 253 15.05 -18.90 -0.75
CA ALA A 253 15.49 -17.64 -0.18
C ALA A 253 14.47 -16.55 -0.49
N VAL A 254 14.03 -15.82 0.52
CA VAL A 254 13.00 -14.79 0.40
C VAL A 254 13.51 -13.46 0.93
N ILE A 255 13.30 -12.39 0.19
CA ILE A 255 13.53 -11.01 0.64
C ILE A 255 12.24 -10.21 0.44
N THR A 256 11.79 -9.52 1.49
CA THR A 256 10.66 -8.59 1.40
C THR A 256 11.14 -7.15 1.43
N ALA A 257 10.44 -6.24 0.73
CA ALA A 257 10.67 -4.81 0.80
C ALA A 257 9.38 -4.04 1.02
N GLU A 258 9.40 -3.12 1.99
CA GLU A 258 8.28 -2.24 2.34
C GLU A 258 8.78 -0.86 2.77
N GLU A 259 8.03 0.18 2.46
CA GLU A 259 8.30 1.55 2.92
C GLU A 259 7.61 1.80 4.27
N GLY A 260 8.03 1.09 5.30
CA GLY A 260 7.47 1.12 6.65
C GLY A 260 8.37 0.42 7.65
N GLN A 261 7.95 0.37 8.90
CA GLN A 261 8.67 -0.41 9.91
C GLN A 261 8.65 -1.90 9.55
N ILE A 262 9.80 -2.56 9.62
CA ILE A 262 9.88 -4.01 9.42
C ILE A 262 9.18 -4.80 10.54
N ALA A 263 9.02 -4.18 11.71
CA ALA A 263 8.29 -4.77 12.83
C ALA A 263 6.77 -4.66 12.61
N GLY A 264 6.10 -5.80 12.49
CA GLY A 264 4.65 -5.89 12.32
C GLY A 264 4.13 -5.52 10.91
N GLY A 265 5.00 -5.10 9.98
CA GLY A 265 4.63 -4.72 8.61
C GLY A 265 4.38 -5.89 7.67
N PHE A 266 4.51 -5.63 6.36
CA PHE A 266 4.34 -6.64 5.30
C PHE A 266 5.33 -7.80 5.43
N GLY A 267 6.62 -7.49 5.64
CA GLY A 267 7.62 -8.54 5.80
C GLY A 267 7.37 -9.43 7.02
N SER A 268 6.72 -8.91 8.06
CA SER A 268 6.30 -9.71 9.21
C SER A 268 5.15 -10.67 8.86
N SER A 269 4.16 -10.25 8.03
CA SER A 269 3.10 -11.17 7.60
C SER A 269 3.64 -12.33 6.75
N VAL A 270 4.62 -12.06 5.89
CA VAL A 270 5.31 -13.11 5.13
C VAL A 270 6.09 -14.05 6.06
N ALA A 271 6.80 -13.50 7.06
CA ALA A 271 7.56 -14.31 8.03
C ALA A 271 6.65 -15.21 8.88
N GLU A 272 5.45 -14.75 9.26
CA GLU A 272 4.44 -15.55 9.97
C GLU A 272 4.07 -16.78 9.12
N VAL A 273 3.69 -16.60 7.85
CA VAL A 273 3.32 -17.69 6.93
C VAL A 273 4.49 -18.67 6.74
N LEU A 274 5.70 -18.16 6.49
CA LEU A 274 6.87 -19.01 6.26
C LEU A 274 7.27 -19.80 7.50
N SER A 275 7.22 -19.18 8.68
CA SER A 275 7.61 -19.86 9.92
C SER A 275 6.67 -21.01 10.29
N GLU A 276 5.40 -20.91 9.93
CA GLU A 276 4.37 -21.91 10.25
C GLU A 276 4.30 -23.04 9.21
N ASN A 277 4.61 -22.75 7.93
CA ASN A 277 4.35 -23.69 6.83
C ASN A 277 5.60 -24.17 6.10
N LEU A 278 6.56 -23.28 5.84
CA LEU A 278 7.77 -23.58 5.06
C LEU A 278 8.94 -22.70 5.51
N PRO A 279 9.65 -23.04 6.60
CA PRO A 279 10.78 -22.25 7.07
C PRO A 279 11.92 -22.22 6.04
N VAL A 280 12.21 -21.03 5.51
CA VAL A 280 13.32 -20.77 4.58
C VAL A 280 14.12 -19.55 5.04
N LYS A 281 15.32 -19.38 4.48
CA LYS A 281 16.14 -18.19 4.74
C LYS A 281 15.41 -16.94 4.29
N MET A 282 15.18 -15.99 5.20
CA MET A 282 14.42 -14.76 4.91
C MET A 282 15.13 -13.52 5.42
N LYS A 283 15.02 -12.42 4.64
CA LYS A 283 15.44 -11.07 5.03
C LYS A 283 14.34 -10.06 4.75
N ARG A 284 14.16 -9.11 5.66
CA ARG A 284 13.21 -8.00 5.51
C ARG A 284 13.96 -6.70 5.27
N ILE A 285 13.59 -5.94 4.25
CA ILE A 285 14.10 -4.61 3.93
C ILE A 285 12.99 -3.59 4.21
N GLY A 286 13.30 -2.57 5.00
CA GLY A 286 12.38 -1.51 5.42
C GLY A 286 13.03 -0.68 6.50
N VAL A 287 12.25 0.16 7.16
CA VAL A 287 12.74 0.99 8.27
C VAL A 287 12.92 0.13 9.52
N ASN A 288 14.10 0.20 10.12
CA ASN A 288 14.49 -0.66 11.24
C ASN A 288 14.58 0.14 12.54
N ASP A 289 13.47 0.13 13.30
CA ASP A 289 13.35 0.71 14.64
C ASP A 289 13.87 2.15 14.76
N THR A 290 13.52 2.98 13.76
CA THR A 290 13.84 4.41 13.73
C THR A 290 12.67 5.20 13.18
N PHE A 291 12.54 6.46 13.62
CA PHE A 291 11.65 7.40 12.96
C PHE A 291 12.25 7.89 11.64
N GLY A 292 11.42 8.43 10.77
CA GLY A 292 11.86 9.17 9.60
C GLY A 292 12.46 10.53 9.98
N GLU A 293 12.83 11.30 8.95
CA GLU A 293 13.35 12.66 9.10
C GLU A 293 13.02 13.49 7.86
N SER A 294 13.17 14.80 7.94
CA SER A 294 13.01 15.69 6.77
C SER A 294 14.11 15.44 5.74
N GLY A 295 13.72 15.25 4.50
CA GLY A 295 14.67 15.00 3.39
C GLY A 295 13.92 14.77 2.09
N LYS A 296 14.66 14.60 0.98
CA LYS A 296 14.06 14.16 -0.28
C LYS A 296 13.79 12.65 -0.21
N MET A 297 12.72 12.21 -0.81
CA MET A 297 12.35 10.77 -0.86
C MET A 297 13.54 9.88 -1.26
N SER A 298 14.27 10.25 -2.31
CA SER A 298 15.41 9.46 -2.80
C SER A 298 16.57 9.35 -1.80
N GLU A 299 16.84 10.42 -1.04
CA GLU A 299 17.86 10.44 0.00
C GLU A 299 17.45 9.59 1.20
N LEU A 300 16.17 9.68 1.60
CA LEU A 300 15.61 8.87 2.68
C LEU A 300 15.57 7.38 2.31
N TRP A 301 15.17 7.05 1.08
CA TRP A 301 15.20 5.67 0.61
C TRP A 301 16.62 5.09 0.61
N LYS A 302 17.61 5.85 0.15
CA LYS A 302 19.01 5.44 0.21
C LYS A 302 19.49 5.23 1.65
N LYS A 303 19.15 6.14 2.56
CA LYS A 303 19.50 6.04 3.98
C LYS A 303 18.93 4.77 4.63
N HIS A 304 17.69 4.39 4.28
CA HIS A 304 17.01 3.24 4.83
C HIS A 304 17.16 1.96 3.98
N GLY A 305 18.01 1.97 2.95
CA GLY A 305 18.31 0.79 2.15
C GLY A 305 17.21 0.34 1.19
N LEU A 306 16.33 1.27 0.79
CA LEU A 306 15.19 1.04 -0.10
C LEU A 306 15.45 1.44 -1.55
N ASP A 307 16.61 2.03 -1.86
CA ASP A 307 17.04 2.31 -3.22
C ASP A 307 17.58 1.05 -3.91
N VAL A 308 17.68 1.09 -5.24
CA VAL A 308 18.07 -0.05 -6.08
C VAL A 308 19.44 -0.62 -5.67
N ASP A 309 20.44 0.24 -5.49
CA ASP A 309 21.81 -0.21 -5.19
C ASP A 309 21.90 -0.89 -3.81
N SER A 310 21.23 -0.32 -2.82
CA SER A 310 21.16 -0.88 -1.47
C SER A 310 20.43 -2.23 -1.46
N ILE A 311 19.35 -2.37 -2.23
CA ILE A 311 18.62 -3.63 -2.40
C ILE A 311 19.52 -4.68 -3.05
N VAL A 312 20.22 -4.34 -4.15
CA VAL A 312 21.16 -5.26 -4.83
C VAL A 312 22.24 -5.74 -3.86
N CYS A 313 22.91 -4.82 -3.16
CA CYS A 313 23.92 -5.15 -2.16
C CYS A 313 23.34 -6.07 -1.07
N SER A 314 22.12 -5.82 -0.62
CA SER A 314 21.41 -6.60 0.39
C SER A 314 21.13 -8.04 -0.09
N VAL A 315 20.72 -8.21 -1.36
CA VAL A 315 20.45 -9.51 -1.98
C VAL A 315 21.76 -10.30 -2.13
N VAL A 316 22.80 -9.70 -2.71
CA VAL A 316 24.10 -10.37 -2.93
C VAL A 316 24.68 -10.86 -1.60
N ASN A 317 24.72 -10.00 -0.57
CA ASN A 317 25.22 -10.39 0.76
C ASN A 317 24.36 -11.45 1.45
N PHE A 318 23.08 -11.51 1.14
CA PHE A 318 22.16 -12.49 1.73
C PHE A 318 22.30 -13.87 1.12
N LEU A 319 22.68 -13.97 -0.15
CA LEU A 319 22.87 -15.24 -0.84
C LEU A 319 24.26 -15.88 -0.62
N GLN A 320 25.25 -15.09 -0.25
CA GLN A 320 26.56 -15.59 0.23
C GLN A 320 26.42 -16.21 1.62
#